data_461ed2061b15a34fadb9c812b8cc8243
#
_entry.id   461ed2061b15a34fadb9c812b8cc8243
#
_cell.length_a   1.000
_cell.length_b   1.000
_cell.length_c   1.000
_cell.angle_alpha   90.00
_cell.angle_beta   90.00
_cell.angle_gamma   90.00
#
_symmetry.space_group_name_H-M   'P 1'
#
loop_
_entity.id
_entity.type
_entity.pdbx_description
1 polymer ?
#
loop_
_entity_poly.entity_id
_entity_poly.type
_entity_poly.pdbx_seq_one_letter_code
_entity_poly.pdbx_strand_id
1 'polypeptide(L)'
;MGVGESAYFRHGKSPDAEAKLALTAILAACEDAGIRSHEIDGFASYGDERTDAVRLAAALGLPRLRSSTMQWGGGGGGCCAAVANGAAAIATGQANCVVAFRSLAQGQFGRFGQSAGVPTVSGERAYLAPYGVISPPQRFAMRVRRFMHQHGVRQEALRSVAMASYKHAQNNPRAVMYGRPLDEATYDASRWIVEPFHLYDCCMENDGAAAVVLVSADRAKDCRCSPVYLLGAAAGASERFGAHAHNSPLYESANFSTLGRDLYEMARVGPSDVGVVQSYENFTGGVVMALSELGFFEPEEANEFLTVENLLAEGGRLPLNTSGGNLAECYMHGFELVIEAVRQVRGVSCNQVARSDVALVAGGPMVAPASCLVLGSGATV
;
A
#
# COMPACT_ATOMS: atom_id res chain seq x y z
N MET A 1 -14.20 -8.15 6.06
CA MET A 1 -12.76 -8.49 6.02
C MET A 1 -12.24 -8.76 7.43
N GLY A 2 -11.47 -9.85 7.65
CA GLY A 2 -10.65 -10.06 8.84
C GLY A 2 -9.22 -9.60 8.57
N VAL A 3 -8.49 -9.09 9.56
CA VAL A 3 -7.12 -8.57 9.39
C VAL A 3 -6.14 -9.23 10.35
N GLY A 4 -4.92 -9.46 9.89
CA GLY A 4 -3.87 -10.07 10.70
C GLY A 4 -2.48 -9.70 10.24
N GLU A 5 -1.56 -9.63 11.20
CA GLU A 5 -0.17 -9.25 11.01
C GLU A 5 0.74 -10.16 11.82
N SER A 6 1.96 -10.35 11.34
CA SER A 6 3.07 -10.78 12.18
C SER A 6 3.65 -9.58 12.93
N ALA A 7 4.57 -9.79 13.86
CA ALA A 7 5.44 -8.71 14.31
C ALA A 7 6.23 -8.15 13.12
N TYR A 8 6.47 -6.84 13.13
CA TYR A 8 7.29 -6.16 12.15
C TYR A 8 8.71 -5.96 12.67
N PHE A 9 9.67 -6.35 11.89
CA PHE A 9 11.08 -6.27 12.23
C PHE A 9 11.81 -5.35 11.25
N ARG A 10 12.85 -4.70 11.70
CA ARG A 10 13.80 -4.04 10.80
C ARG A 10 14.44 -5.08 9.87
N HIS A 11 14.90 -4.63 8.73
CA HIS A 11 15.57 -5.45 7.73
C HIS A 11 16.55 -6.44 8.36
N GLY A 12 16.36 -7.73 8.09
CA GLY A 12 17.21 -8.81 8.54
C GLY A 12 17.20 -9.10 10.04
N LYS A 13 16.20 -8.62 10.77
CA LYS A 13 16.07 -8.82 12.23
C LYS A 13 14.99 -9.82 12.63
N SER A 14 14.22 -10.34 11.67
CA SER A 14 13.25 -11.39 11.96
C SER A 14 13.96 -12.67 12.40
N PRO A 15 13.55 -13.28 13.53
CA PRO A 15 14.02 -14.60 13.93
C PRO A 15 13.35 -15.72 13.12
N ASP A 16 12.27 -15.40 12.40
CA ASP A 16 11.42 -16.36 11.72
C ASP A 16 11.62 -16.30 10.20
N ALA A 17 11.46 -17.45 9.55
CA ALA A 17 11.43 -17.55 8.09
C ALA A 17 10.19 -16.87 7.51
N GLU A 18 10.27 -16.36 6.28
CA GLU A 18 9.19 -15.66 5.58
C GLU A 18 7.87 -16.43 5.58
N ALA A 19 7.91 -17.74 5.32
CA ALA A 19 6.70 -18.59 5.34
C ALA A 19 6.05 -18.66 6.73
N LYS A 20 6.83 -18.63 7.83
CA LYS A 20 6.29 -18.60 9.19
C LYS A 20 5.62 -17.25 9.48
N LEU A 21 6.22 -16.15 9.03
CA LEU A 21 5.61 -14.82 9.14
C LEU A 21 4.26 -14.77 8.40
N ALA A 22 4.20 -15.30 7.17
CA ALA A 22 2.96 -15.42 6.40
C ALA A 22 1.89 -16.21 7.18
N LEU A 23 2.21 -17.41 7.68
CA LEU A 23 1.28 -18.24 8.45
C LEU A 23 0.78 -17.51 9.70
N THR A 24 1.66 -16.81 10.43
CA THR A 24 1.29 -16.02 11.61
C THR A 24 0.25 -14.96 11.25
N ALA A 25 0.47 -14.19 10.20
CA ALA A 25 -0.46 -13.15 9.74
C ALA A 25 -1.81 -13.75 9.28
N ILE A 26 -1.78 -14.86 8.55
CA ILE A 26 -2.98 -15.56 8.07
C ILE A 26 -3.81 -16.08 9.24
N LEU A 27 -3.18 -16.73 10.22
CA LEU A 27 -3.89 -17.25 11.40
C LEU A 27 -4.48 -16.11 12.25
N ALA A 28 -3.75 -15.00 12.41
CA ALA A 28 -4.26 -13.82 13.09
C ALA A 28 -5.47 -13.20 12.37
N ALA A 29 -5.45 -13.14 11.02
CA ALA A 29 -6.59 -12.66 10.24
C ALA A 29 -7.83 -13.57 10.36
N CYS A 30 -7.61 -14.89 10.42
CA CYS A 30 -8.68 -15.86 10.68
C CYS A 30 -9.25 -15.70 12.08
N GLU A 31 -8.40 -15.52 13.08
CA GLU A 31 -8.82 -15.29 14.47
C GLU A 31 -9.63 -14.00 14.60
N ASP A 32 -9.18 -12.91 13.98
CA ASP A 32 -9.90 -11.63 13.96
C ASP A 32 -11.31 -11.78 13.37
N ALA A 33 -11.45 -12.50 12.27
CA ALA A 33 -12.74 -12.77 11.62
C ALA A 33 -13.59 -13.81 12.36
N GLY A 34 -13.03 -14.62 13.25
CA GLY A 34 -13.70 -15.77 13.84
C GLY A 34 -13.90 -16.94 12.86
N ILE A 35 -13.04 -17.02 11.83
CA ILE A 35 -13.05 -18.06 10.79
C ILE A 35 -11.97 -19.09 11.12
N ARG A 36 -12.31 -20.38 11.00
CA ARG A 36 -11.33 -21.45 11.21
C ARG A 36 -10.43 -21.56 9.98
N SER A 37 -9.12 -21.74 10.17
CA SER A 37 -8.13 -21.78 9.07
C SER A 37 -8.49 -22.80 7.98
N HIS A 38 -9.05 -23.95 8.33
CA HIS A 38 -9.44 -24.98 7.36
C HIS A 38 -10.66 -24.61 6.48
N GLU A 39 -11.30 -23.48 6.73
CA GLU A 39 -12.36 -22.94 5.87
C GLU A 39 -11.82 -22.09 4.71
N ILE A 40 -10.52 -21.76 4.76
CA ILE A 40 -9.84 -21.10 3.64
C ILE A 40 -9.83 -22.05 2.45
N ASP A 41 -10.24 -21.56 1.28
CA ASP A 41 -10.21 -22.32 0.03
C ASP A 41 -9.60 -21.54 -1.13
N GLY A 42 -9.04 -20.34 -0.84
CA GLY A 42 -8.35 -19.53 -1.83
C GLY A 42 -7.26 -18.63 -1.23
N PHE A 43 -6.25 -18.33 -2.06
CA PHE A 43 -5.21 -17.35 -1.77
C PHE A 43 -5.03 -16.37 -2.91
N ALA A 44 -4.70 -15.13 -2.57
CA ALA A 44 -4.33 -14.08 -3.51
C ALA A 44 -3.08 -13.33 -3.01
N SER A 45 -2.14 -13.04 -3.89
CA SER A 45 -0.96 -12.25 -3.56
C SER A 45 -0.44 -11.50 -4.80
N TYR A 46 0.74 -10.87 -4.69
CA TYR A 46 1.27 -10.00 -5.73
C TYR A 46 2.79 -9.84 -5.62
N GLY A 47 3.36 -9.23 -6.66
CA GLY A 47 4.79 -8.93 -6.72
C GLY A 47 5.63 -10.19 -6.64
N ASP A 48 6.66 -10.15 -5.81
CA ASP A 48 7.63 -11.23 -5.64
C ASP A 48 7.31 -12.11 -4.40
N GLU A 49 6.02 -12.39 -4.12
CA GLU A 49 5.63 -13.30 -3.04
C GLU A 49 6.22 -14.70 -3.28
N ARG A 50 6.96 -15.21 -2.31
CA ARG A 50 7.68 -16.46 -2.39
C ARG A 50 7.00 -17.63 -1.66
N THR A 51 6.00 -17.30 -0.83
CA THR A 51 5.23 -18.31 -0.09
C THR A 51 4.02 -18.72 -0.91
N ASP A 52 4.15 -19.80 -1.67
CA ASP A 52 3.11 -20.25 -2.58
C ASP A 52 1.87 -20.83 -1.88
N ALA A 53 0.73 -20.74 -2.55
CA ALA A 53 -0.56 -21.16 -2.03
C ALA A 53 -0.66 -22.66 -1.70
N VAL A 54 0.05 -23.52 -2.42
CA VAL A 54 0.03 -24.97 -2.18
C VAL A 54 0.76 -25.30 -0.89
N ARG A 55 1.89 -24.64 -0.63
CA ARG A 55 2.64 -24.78 0.63
C ARG A 55 1.82 -24.27 1.82
N LEU A 56 1.14 -23.12 1.65
CA LEU A 56 0.24 -22.60 2.68
C LEU A 56 -0.92 -23.56 2.95
N ALA A 57 -1.55 -24.08 1.90
CA ALA A 57 -2.65 -25.05 2.03
C ALA A 57 -2.21 -26.31 2.80
N ALA A 58 -1.02 -26.84 2.47
CA ALA A 58 -0.46 -27.99 3.18
C ALA A 58 -0.14 -27.68 4.64
N ALA A 59 0.48 -26.54 4.92
CA ALA A 59 0.85 -26.13 6.27
C ALA A 59 -0.36 -25.85 7.18
N LEU A 60 -1.45 -25.33 6.61
CA LEU A 60 -2.71 -25.04 7.31
C LEU A 60 -3.65 -26.25 7.36
N GLY A 61 -3.31 -27.36 6.74
CA GLY A 61 -4.15 -28.56 6.68
C GLY A 61 -5.48 -28.34 5.95
N LEU A 62 -5.45 -27.55 4.86
CA LEU A 62 -6.68 -27.24 4.11
C LEU A 62 -7.19 -28.49 3.40
N PRO A 63 -8.50 -28.80 3.48
CA PRO A 63 -9.08 -29.96 2.79
C PRO A 63 -9.08 -29.79 1.27
N ARG A 64 -9.08 -28.55 0.79
CA ARG A 64 -9.09 -28.22 -0.64
C ARG A 64 -8.64 -26.79 -0.89
N LEU A 65 -7.79 -26.58 -1.89
CA LEU A 65 -7.48 -25.30 -2.50
C LEU A 65 -8.29 -25.17 -3.81
N ARG A 66 -9.15 -24.14 -3.90
CA ARG A 66 -10.03 -23.90 -5.07
C ARG A 66 -9.51 -22.77 -5.94
N SER A 67 -8.88 -21.76 -5.34
CA SER A 67 -8.41 -20.58 -6.06
C SER A 67 -7.01 -20.17 -5.58
N SER A 68 -6.15 -19.81 -6.51
CA SER A 68 -4.84 -19.22 -6.23
C SER A 68 -4.53 -18.19 -7.31
N THR A 69 -4.37 -16.93 -6.92
CA THR A 69 -4.11 -15.84 -7.85
C THR A 69 -2.88 -15.04 -7.45
N MET A 70 -2.15 -14.57 -8.45
CA MET A 70 -1.00 -13.69 -8.28
C MET A 70 -1.17 -12.49 -9.21
N GLN A 71 -1.18 -11.28 -8.65
CA GLN A 71 -1.18 -10.07 -9.48
C GLN A 71 0.18 -9.93 -10.17
N TRP A 72 0.16 -9.92 -11.48
CA TRP A 72 1.36 -9.82 -12.28
C TRP A 72 1.82 -8.37 -12.43
N GLY A 73 3.11 -8.14 -12.20
CA GLY A 73 3.73 -6.81 -12.35
C GLY A 73 3.37 -5.82 -11.23
N GLY A 74 3.80 -4.59 -11.40
CA GLY A 74 3.44 -3.45 -10.55
C GLY A 74 4.04 -3.43 -9.14
N GLY A 75 4.81 -4.43 -8.73
CA GLY A 75 5.37 -4.48 -7.38
C GLY A 75 4.31 -4.17 -6.32
N GLY A 76 4.52 -3.13 -5.49
CA GLY A 76 3.56 -2.67 -4.48
C GLY A 76 2.23 -2.17 -5.04
N GLY A 77 2.15 -1.89 -6.34
CA GLY A 77 0.89 -1.60 -7.04
C GLY A 77 -0.08 -2.78 -7.09
N GLY A 78 0.37 -3.98 -6.72
CA GLY A 78 -0.48 -5.17 -6.64
C GLY A 78 -1.25 -5.33 -5.33
N CYS A 79 -0.99 -4.53 -4.29
CA CYS A 79 -1.59 -4.73 -2.96
C CYS A 79 -3.13 -4.69 -2.99
N CYS A 80 -3.72 -3.68 -3.59
CA CYS A 80 -5.17 -3.57 -3.75
C CYS A 80 -5.71 -4.59 -4.77
N ALA A 81 -4.96 -4.86 -5.84
CA ALA A 81 -5.36 -5.83 -6.85
C ALA A 81 -5.45 -7.26 -6.30
N ALA A 82 -4.60 -7.65 -5.35
CA ALA A 82 -4.70 -8.95 -4.69
C ALA A 82 -6.02 -9.09 -3.91
N VAL A 83 -6.45 -8.04 -3.22
CA VAL A 83 -7.77 -7.99 -2.54
C VAL A 83 -8.91 -8.10 -3.56
N ALA A 84 -8.83 -7.31 -4.64
CA ALA A 84 -9.82 -7.34 -5.72
C ALA A 84 -9.93 -8.72 -6.38
N ASN A 85 -8.81 -9.38 -6.67
CA ASN A 85 -8.77 -10.73 -7.23
C ASN A 85 -9.41 -11.76 -6.30
N GLY A 86 -9.13 -11.65 -4.98
CA GLY A 86 -9.77 -12.47 -3.95
C GLY A 86 -11.29 -12.25 -3.90
N ALA A 87 -11.74 -11.02 -3.93
CA ALA A 87 -13.16 -10.68 -3.96
C ALA A 87 -13.84 -11.20 -5.25
N ALA A 88 -13.19 -11.07 -6.41
CA ALA A 88 -13.70 -11.60 -7.68
C ALA A 88 -13.85 -13.12 -7.63
N ALA A 89 -12.89 -13.85 -7.07
CA ALA A 89 -12.97 -15.29 -6.91
C ALA A 89 -14.18 -15.71 -6.06
N ILE A 90 -14.51 -14.93 -5.01
CA ILE A 90 -15.70 -15.17 -4.18
C ILE A 90 -16.97 -14.83 -4.96
N ALA A 91 -17.04 -13.68 -5.61
CA ALA A 91 -18.21 -13.22 -6.35
C ALA A 91 -18.58 -14.16 -7.50
N THR A 92 -17.60 -14.82 -8.12
CA THR A 92 -17.78 -15.78 -9.21
C THR A 92 -17.94 -17.24 -8.74
N GLY A 93 -17.94 -17.49 -7.42
CA GLY A 93 -18.08 -18.83 -6.86
C GLY A 93 -16.85 -19.73 -7.00
N GLN A 94 -15.72 -19.20 -7.42
CA GLN A 94 -14.45 -19.94 -7.51
C GLN A 94 -13.91 -20.29 -6.12
N ALA A 95 -14.16 -19.44 -5.13
CA ALA A 95 -13.82 -19.67 -3.73
C ALA A 95 -14.92 -19.13 -2.80
N ASN A 96 -14.89 -19.53 -1.52
CA ASN A 96 -15.82 -19.05 -0.51
C ASN A 96 -15.12 -18.21 0.56
N CYS A 97 -13.83 -18.49 0.81
CA CYS A 97 -13.01 -17.81 1.80
C CYS A 97 -11.60 -17.65 1.24
N VAL A 98 -11.23 -16.42 0.91
CA VAL A 98 -9.94 -16.12 0.30
C VAL A 98 -9.10 -15.30 1.27
N VAL A 99 -7.83 -15.67 1.40
CA VAL A 99 -6.83 -14.86 2.08
C VAL A 99 -6.00 -14.12 1.04
N ALA A 100 -6.05 -12.80 1.09
CA ALA A 100 -5.07 -11.96 0.40
C ALA A 100 -3.96 -11.61 1.39
N PHE A 101 -2.69 -11.73 0.98
CA PHE A 101 -1.56 -11.57 1.90
C PHE A 101 -0.29 -11.10 1.20
N ARG A 102 0.64 -10.59 2.00
CA ARG A 102 2.03 -10.33 1.61
C ARG A 102 2.96 -10.70 2.75
N SER A 103 4.06 -11.38 2.43
CA SER A 103 5.15 -11.65 3.36
C SER A 103 6.48 -11.16 2.80
N LEU A 104 7.34 -10.67 3.67
CA LEU A 104 8.67 -10.18 3.34
C LEU A 104 9.67 -10.57 4.42
N ALA A 105 10.78 -11.14 4.00
CA ALA A 105 11.96 -11.32 4.84
C ALA A 105 13.19 -10.85 4.04
N GLN A 106 13.26 -9.57 3.80
CA GLN A 106 14.24 -8.95 2.90
C GLN A 106 15.68 -9.24 3.32
N GLY A 107 15.94 -9.39 4.61
CA GLY A 107 17.25 -9.80 5.11
C GLY A 107 17.66 -11.23 4.73
N GLN A 108 16.69 -12.10 4.38
CA GLN A 108 16.94 -13.49 3.97
C GLN A 108 17.12 -13.63 2.45
N PHE A 109 16.61 -12.69 1.65
CA PHE A 109 16.58 -12.83 0.19
C PHE A 109 17.27 -11.70 -0.57
N GLY A 110 17.26 -10.49 -0.07
CA GLY A 110 17.86 -9.34 -0.70
C GLY A 110 16.98 -8.09 -0.61
N ARG A 111 17.59 -6.95 -0.89
CA ARG A 111 16.95 -5.64 -0.76
C ARG A 111 16.33 -5.19 -2.07
N PHE A 112 15.11 -4.67 -2.00
CA PHE A 112 14.46 -4.05 -3.16
C PHE A 112 15.13 -2.75 -3.61
N GLY A 113 15.66 -1.98 -2.68
CA GLY A 113 16.33 -0.71 -2.95
C GLY A 113 17.73 -0.85 -3.53
N GLN A 114 18.31 -2.04 -3.54
CA GLN A 114 19.63 -2.30 -4.11
C GLN A 114 19.50 -3.16 -5.35
N SER A 115 20.00 -2.66 -6.49
CA SER A 115 20.21 -3.52 -7.65
C SER A 115 21.54 -4.27 -7.49
N ALA A 116 21.51 -5.59 -7.60
CA ALA A 116 22.71 -6.36 -7.85
C ALA A 116 23.31 -5.85 -9.18
N GLY A 117 24.60 -5.51 -9.18
CA GLY A 117 25.29 -5.13 -10.41
C GLY A 117 25.17 -6.25 -11.43
N VAL A 118 24.42 -6.04 -12.49
CA VAL A 118 24.39 -6.96 -13.62
C VAL A 118 25.50 -6.58 -14.59
N PRO A 119 26.38 -7.51 -14.96
CA PRO A 119 27.48 -7.22 -15.86
C PRO A 119 27.01 -6.84 -17.27
N THR A 120 25.77 -7.18 -17.60
CA THR A 120 25.17 -6.87 -18.90
C THR A 120 23.74 -6.40 -18.71
N VAL A 121 23.38 -5.29 -19.30
CA VAL A 121 22.00 -4.79 -19.35
C VAL A 121 21.45 -4.90 -20.75
N SER A 122 20.20 -5.36 -20.85
CA SER A 122 19.47 -5.48 -22.12
C SER A 122 18.07 -4.88 -21.98
N GLY A 123 17.36 -4.78 -23.10
CA GLY A 123 16.03 -4.19 -23.13
C GLY A 123 16.04 -2.74 -22.67
N GLU A 124 14.99 -2.33 -22.00
CA GLU A 124 14.78 -0.94 -21.56
C GLU A 124 15.84 -0.44 -20.57
N ARG A 125 16.42 -1.32 -19.75
CA ARG A 125 17.49 -0.95 -18.82
C ARG A 125 18.75 -0.44 -19.55
N ALA A 126 18.98 -0.87 -20.78
CA ALA A 126 20.11 -0.41 -21.58
C ALA A 126 20.05 1.09 -21.92
N TYR A 127 18.86 1.69 -21.84
CA TYR A 127 18.68 3.13 -22.05
C TYR A 127 18.84 3.96 -20.77
N LEU A 128 18.92 3.33 -19.62
CA LEU A 128 18.99 3.98 -18.31
C LEU A 128 20.34 3.73 -17.62
N ALA A 129 20.79 2.50 -17.59
CA ALA A 129 21.97 2.08 -16.84
C ALA A 129 23.26 2.80 -17.26
N PRO A 130 23.52 3.10 -18.55
CA PRO A 130 24.71 3.85 -18.96
C PRO A 130 24.77 5.27 -18.38
N TYR A 131 23.63 5.83 -17.99
CA TYR A 131 23.51 7.15 -17.36
C TYR A 131 23.45 7.09 -15.84
N GLY A 132 23.71 5.92 -15.23
CA GLY A 132 23.70 5.72 -13.78
C GLY A 132 22.31 5.55 -13.17
N VAL A 133 21.24 5.44 -13.94
CA VAL A 133 19.87 5.22 -13.46
C VAL A 133 19.63 3.72 -13.30
N ILE A 134 20.02 3.19 -12.16
CA ILE A 134 20.02 1.74 -11.89
C ILE A 134 19.10 1.33 -10.74
N SER A 135 18.71 2.26 -9.86
CA SER A 135 17.87 1.96 -8.68
C SER A 135 16.45 2.56 -8.79
N PRO A 136 15.47 2.02 -8.07
CA PRO A 136 14.11 2.56 -8.06
C PRO A 136 14.04 4.05 -7.69
N PRO A 137 14.70 4.54 -6.61
CA PRO A 137 14.64 5.97 -6.26
C PRO A 137 15.01 6.88 -7.42
N GLN A 138 16.06 6.56 -8.17
CA GLN A 138 16.52 7.39 -9.30
C GLN A 138 15.47 7.51 -10.42
N ARG A 139 14.76 6.42 -10.72
CA ARG A 139 13.70 6.42 -11.73
C ARG A 139 12.50 7.25 -11.32
N PHE A 140 12.09 7.11 -10.07
CA PHE A 140 10.94 7.83 -9.53
C PHE A 140 11.26 9.31 -9.28
N ALA A 141 12.48 9.63 -8.87
CA ALA A 141 12.94 11.00 -8.67
C ALA A 141 12.80 11.87 -9.92
N MET A 142 13.15 11.35 -11.09
CA MET A 142 13.02 12.09 -12.35
C MET A 142 11.56 12.49 -12.62
N ARG A 143 10.62 11.60 -12.34
CA ARG A 143 9.19 11.84 -12.53
C ARG A 143 8.65 12.85 -11.53
N VAL A 144 8.97 12.68 -10.26
CA VAL A 144 8.57 13.61 -9.20
C VAL A 144 9.19 14.99 -9.43
N ARG A 145 10.47 15.05 -9.84
CA ARG A 145 11.12 16.34 -10.15
C ARG A 145 10.44 17.06 -11.31
N ARG A 146 9.98 16.32 -12.33
CA ARG A 146 9.19 16.89 -13.43
C ARG A 146 7.88 17.46 -12.93
N PHE A 147 7.14 16.71 -12.12
CA PHE A 147 5.88 17.16 -11.51
C PHE A 147 6.09 18.43 -10.66
N MET A 148 7.09 18.42 -9.77
CA MET A 148 7.41 19.58 -8.93
C MET A 148 7.74 20.82 -9.78
N HIS A 149 8.53 20.66 -10.83
CA HIS A 149 8.88 21.77 -11.73
C HIS A 149 7.66 22.33 -12.48
N GLN A 150 6.81 21.45 -12.97
CA GLN A 150 5.66 21.83 -13.80
C GLN A 150 4.58 22.55 -12.99
N HIS A 151 4.34 22.14 -11.76
CA HIS A 151 3.24 22.63 -10.90
C HIS A 151 3.72 23.51 -9.75
N GLY A 152 5.01 23.81 -9.66
CA GLY A 152 5.57 24.66 -8.61
C GLY A 152 5.54 24.01 -7.23
N VAL A 153 5.48 22.68 -7.14
CA VAL A 153 5.46 21.95 -5.85
C VAL A 153 6.83 22.05 -5.18
N ARG A 154 6.82 22.39 -3.91
CA ARG A 154 8.02 22.58 -3.09
C ARG A 154 8.33 21.36 -2.23
N GLN A 155 9.56 21.33 -1.68
CA GLN A 155 10.03 20.24 -0.81
C GLN A 155 9.20 20.09 0.45
N GLU A 156 8.62 21.16 0.96
CA GLU A 156 7.78 21.18 2.15
C GLU A 156 6.53 20.29 2.00
N ALA A 157 5.99 20.16 0.80
CA ALA A 157 4.86 19.25 0.53
C ALA A 157 5.27 17.79 0.73
N LEU A 158 6.46 17.39 0.28
CA LEU A 158 7.01 16.05 0.50
C LEU A 158 7.31 15.82 1.98
N ARG A 159 7.95 16.82 2.64
CA ARG A 159 8.24 16.78 4.08
C ARG A 159 6.98 16.58 4.90
N SER A 160 5.89 17.26 4.57
CA SER A 160 4.62 17.16 5.29
C SER A 160 4.06 15.73 5.30
N VAL A 161 4.17 15.01 4.18
CA VAL A 161 3.79 13.59 4.10
C VAL A 161 4.63 12.75 5.05
N ALA A 162 5.96 12.91 5.02
CA ALA A 162 6.85 12.17 5.91
C ALA A 162 6.57 12.47 7.38
N MET A 163 6.42 13.75 7.72
CA MET A 163 6.16 14.20 9.09
C MET A 163 4.83 13.66 9.64
N ALA A 164 3.77 13.65 8.84
CA ALA A 164 2.47 13.10 9.25
C ALA A 164 2.58 11.60 9.54
N SER A 165 3.23 10.82 8.66
CA SER A 165 3.45 9.38 8.86
C SER A 165 4.24 9.10 10.14
N TYR A 166 5.32 9.85 10.40
CA TYR A 166 6.09 9.70 11.64
C TYR A 166 5.31 10.11 12.89
N LYS A 167 4.47 11.15 12.83
CA LYS A 167 3.59 11.54 13.95
C LYS A 167 2.59 10.44 14.27
N HIS A 168 1.94 9.87 13.27
CA HIS A 168 1.01 8.75 13.46
C HIS A 168 1.69 7.51 14.06
N ALA A 169 2.91 7.19 13.62
CA ALA A 169 3.67 6.07 14.13
C ALA A 169 3.98 6.18 15.64
N GLN A 170 4.04 7.40 16.22
CA GLN A 170 4.28 7.56 17.65
C GLN A 170 3.12 7.07 18.53
N ASN A 171 1.91 6.96 18.00
CA ASN A 171 0.75 6.42 18.69
C ASN A 171 0.49 4.94 18.37
N ASN A 172 1.31 4.34 17.48
CA ASN A 172 1.17 2.96 17.05
C ASN A 172 2.31 2.07 17.59
N PRO A 173 2.06 1.29 18.66
CA PRO A 173 3.10 0.42 19.24
C PRO A 173 3.64 -0.66 18.30
N ARG A 174 2.93 -0.97 17.20
CA ARG A 174 3.37 -1.93 16.18
C ARG A 174 4.38 -1.32 15.23
N ALA A 175 4.42 0.01 15.14
CA ALA A 175 5.25 0.73 14.19
C ALA A 175 6.74 0.53 14.49
N VAL A 176 7.54 0.25 13.46
CA VAL A 176 9.00 0.09 13.57
C VAL A 176 9.67 1.37 14.06
N MET A 177 9.06 2.54 13.77
CA MET A 177 9.53 3.86 14.21
C MET A 177 8.83 4.38 15.47
N TYR A 178 8.07 3.55 16.18
CA TYR A 178 7.52 3.90 17.49
C TYR A 178 8.63 4.35 18.45
N GLY A 179 8.40 5.45 19.16
CA GLY A 179 9.40 6.07 20.03
C GLY A 179 10.53 6.82 19.31
N ARG A 180 10.38 7.09 18.01
CA ARG A 180 11.38 7.78 17.17
C ARG A 180 10.71 8.88 16.35
N PRO A 181 10.35 9.98 16.98
CA PRO A 181 9.71 11.10 16.29
C PRO A 181 10.66 11.70 15.24
N LEU A 182 10.07 12.32 14.23
CA LEU A 182 10.75 13.10 13.21
C LEU A 182 10.34 14.56 13.37
N ASP A 183 11.31 15.47 13.40
CA ASP A 183 11.10 16.91 13.32
C ASP A 183 11.62 17.48 11.99
N GLU A 184 11.24 18.70 11.67
CA GLU A 184 11.62 19.37 10.42
C GLU A 184 13.13 19.51 10.27
N ALA A 185 13.83 19.89 11.35
CA ALA A 185 15.28 20.08 11.32
C ALA A 185 16.00 18.75 11.01
N THR A 186 15.53 17.64 11.58
CA THR A 186 16.07 16.32 11.32
C THR A 186 15.78 15.88 9.87
N TYR A 187 14.58 16.17 9.36
CA TYR A 187 14.25 15.88 7.97
C TYR A 187 15.16 16.67 7.02
N ASP A 188 15.25 17.99 7.18
CA ASP A 188 16.00 18.88 6.30
C ASP A 188 17.51 18.60 6.33
N ALA A 189 18.05 18.21 7.50
CA ALA A 189 19.46 17.84 7.66
C ALA A 189 19.78 16.42 7.15
N SER A 190 18.78 15.64 6.81
CA SER A 190 18.99 14.25 6.38
C SER A 190 19.61 14.20 4.98
N ARG A 191 20.38 13.13 4.75
CA ARG A 191 21.05 12.96 3.45
C ARG A 191 20.08 12.81 2.29
N TRP A 192 20.45 13.31 1.13
CA TRP A 192 19.81 12.97 -0.12
C TRP A 192 20.05 11.51 -0.47
N ILE A 193 18.99 10.80 -0.80
CA ILE A 193 19.09 9.51 -1.50
C ILE A 193 19.30 9.78 -2.99
N VAL A 194 18.46 10.65 -3.54
CA VAL A 194 18.54 11.26 -4.87
C VAL A 194 17.53 12.41 -4.90
N GLU A 195 17.92 13.63 -5.31
CA GLU A 195 16.95 14.73 -5.40
C GLU A 195 15.71 14.36 -6.25
N PRO A 196 14.48 14.63 -5.78
CA PRO A 196 14.10 15.42 -4.61
C PRO A 196 13.88 14.58 -3.32
N PHE A 197 14.40 13.37 -3.20
CA PHE A 197 14.17 12.49 -2.07
C PHE A 197 15.29 12.54 -1.04
N HIS A 198 14.95 13.03 0.16
CA HIS A 198 15.70 12.81 1.38
C HIS A 198 15.55 11.37 1.89
N LEU A 199 16.32 11.01 2.92
CA LEU A 199 16.21 9.70 3.57
C LEU A 199 14.78 9.38 4.01
N TYR A 200 14.08 10.34 4.60
CA TYR A 200 12.72 10.19 5.14
C TYR A 200 11.62 10.25 4.08
N ASP A 201 11.96 10.56 2.84
CA ASP A 201 11.04 10.45 1.70
C ASP A 201 10.94 9.04 1.14
N CYS A 202 11.79 8.13 1.59
CA CYS A 202 11.87 6.77 1.08
C CYS A 202 11.31 5.76 2.08
N CYS A 203 10.55 4.79 1.58
CA CYS A 203 10.03 3.69 2.41
C CYS A 203 11.15 2.92 3.12
N MET A 204 10.78 2.29 4.22
CA MET A 204 11.66 1.39 4.96
C MET A 204 11.84 0.06 4.22
N GLU A 205 12.76 -0.74 4.69
CA GLU A 205 12.88 -2.17 4.37
C GLU A 205 12.69 -2.96 5.66
N ASN A 206 11.72 -3.88 5.67
CA ASN A 206 11.30 -4.61 6.85
C ASN A 206 11.16 -6.12 6.59
N ASP A 207 11.12 -6.88 7.67
CA ASP A 207 10.68 -8.27 7.66
C ASP A 207 9.33 -8.35 8.39
N GLY A 208 8.39 -9.10 7.86
CA GLY A 208 7.04 -9.26 8.43
C GLY A 208 6.06 -9.86 7.44
N ALA A 209 4.80 -9.89 7.83
CA ALA A 209 3.69 -10.29 6.97
C ALA A 209 2.39 -9.63 7.39
N ALA A 210 1.53 -9.43 6.42
CA ALA A 210 0.20 -8.86 6.57
C ALA A 210 -0.81 -9.65 5.72
N ALA A 211 -2.02 -9.88 6.24
CA ALA A 211 -3.06 -10.68 5.60
C ALA A 211 -4.45 -10.14 5.87
N VAL A 212 -5.35 -10.29 4.90
CA VAL A 212 -6.78 -10.08 5.08
C VAL A 212 -7.56 -11.31 4.63
N VAL A 213 -8.60 -11.69 5.42
CA VAL A 213 -9.56 -12.72 5.06
C VAL A 213 -10.77 -12.07 4.43
N LEU A 214 -11.19 -12.60 3.29
CA LEU A 214 -12.33 -12.17 2.49
C LEU A 214 -13.39 -13.27 2.47
N VAL A 215 -14.64 -12.88 2.67
CA VAL A 215 -15.83 -13.73 2.51
C VAL A 215 -16.93 -12.94 1.81
N SER A 216 -18.00 -13.61 1.37
CA SER A 216 -19.16 -12.92 0.82
C SER A 216 -19.82 -11.99 1.83
N ALA A 217 -20.55 -10.97 1.37
CA ALA A 217 -21.27 -10.03 2.23
C ALA A 217 -22.31 -10.75 3.12
N ASP A 218 -22.97 -11.77 2.60
CA ASP A 218 -23.94 -12.56 3.37
C ASP A 218 -23.27 -13.29 4.54
N ARG A 219 -22.13 -13.91 4.29
CA ARG A 219 -21.35 -14.61 5.33
C ARG A 219 -20.71 -13.64 6.33
N ALA A 220 -20.42 -12.40 5.93
CA ALA A 220 -19.79 -11.42 6.80
C ALA A 220 -20.61 -11.13 8.09
N LYS A 221 -21.91 -11.33 8.05
CA LYS A 221 -22.81 -11.18 9.20
C LYS A 221 -22.55 -12.22 10.32
N ASP A 222 -21.98 -13.36 9.95
CA ASP A 222 -21.67 -14.46 10.89
C ASP A 222 -20.21 -14.36 11.41
N CYS A 223 -19.44 -13.39 10.97
CA CYS A 223 -18.08 -13.16 11.43
C CYS A 223 -18.06 -12.43 12.78
N ARG A 224 -17.00 -12.65 13.55
CA ARG A 224 -16.83 -12.05 14.88
C ARG A 224 -16.62 -10.53 14.81
N CYS A 225 -15.92 -10.06 13.79
CA CYS A 225 -15.59 -8.65 13.63
C CYS A 225 -16.68 -7.89 12.86
N SER A 226 -16.80 -6.58 13.11
CA SER A 226 -17.66 -5.71 12.33
C SER A 226 -17.30 -5.79 10.85
N PRO A 227 -18.27 -6.00 9.95
CA PRO A 227 -17.99 -6.11 8.52
C PRO A 227 -17.39 -4.83 7.94
N VAL A 228 -16.38 -4.99 7.10
CA VAL A 228 -15.86 -3.95 6.21
C VAL A 228 -16.04 -4.44 4.79
N TYR A 229 -16.70 -3.64 3.97
CA TYR A 229 -17.10 -3.99 2.61
C TYR A 229 -16.14 -3.39 1.59
N LEU A 230 -15.83 -4.16 0.55
CA LEU A 230 -15.18 -3.63 -0.65
C LEU A 230 -16.25 -2.98 -1.53
N LEU A 231 -16.26 -1.66 -1.60
CA LEU A 231 -17.22 -0.90 -2.39
C LEU A 231 -16.78 -0.78 -3.86
N GLY A 232 -15.48 -0.63 -4.08
CA GLY A 232 -14.90 -0.53 -5.41
C GLY A 232 -13.43 -0.90 -5.42
N ALA A 233 -12.96 -1.32 -6.59
CA ALA A 233 -11.56 -1.63 -6.85
C ALA A 233 -11.22 -1.28 -8.30
N ALA A 234 -10.02 -0.73 -8.52
CA ALA A 234 -9.46 -0.55 -9.85
C ALA A 234 -8.00 -0.98 -9.87
N ALA A 235 -7.58 -1.61 -10.96
CA ALA A 235 -6.19 -2.01 -11.18
C ALA A 235 -5.86 -1.92 -12.67
N GLY A 236 -4.72 -1.31 -13.01
CA GLY A 236 -4.33 -1.16 -14.40
C GLY A 236 -3.26 -0.11 -14.60
N ALA A 237 -3.20 0.42 -15.81
CA ALA A 237 -2.27 1.45 -16.20
C ALA A 237 -2.89 2.34 -17.28
N SER A 238 -2.54 3.62 -17.24
CA SER A 238 -2.88 4.59 -18.27
C SER A 238 -2.12 4.29 -19.58
N GLU A 239 -2.51 4.96 -20.65
CA GLU A 239 -1.89 4.81 -21.99
C GLU A 239 -0.36 4.97 -21.94
N ARG A 240 0.35 4.00 -22.52
CA ARG A 240 1.82 3.95 -22.63
C ARG A 240 2.58 4.01 -21.30
N PHE A 241 1.91 3.84 -20.18
CA PHE A 241 2.57 3.93 -18.87
C PHE A 241 3.57 2.78 -18.63
N GLY A 242 3.31 1.61 -19.20
CA GLY A 242 4.07 0.38 -18.93
C GLY A 242 5.50 0.35 -19.47
N ALA A 243 5.83 1.13 -20.49
CA ALA A 243 7.16 1.15 -21.13
C ALA A 243 8.16 2.02 -20.34
N HIS A 244 8.41 1.66 -19.06
CA HIS A 244 9.23 2.45 -18.13
C HIS A 244 8.97 3.95 -18.18
N ALA A 245 7.76 4.31 -18.57
CA ALA A 245 7.20 5.65 -18.56
C ALA A 245 7.89 6.71 -19.44
N HIS A 246 8.90 6.33 -20.19
CA HIS A 246 9.58 7.31 -21.05
C HIS A 246 8.78 7.67 -22.30
N ASN A 247 7.81 6.84 -22.65
CA ASN A 247 6.90 7.05 -23.77
C ASN A 247 5.50 7.49 -23.35
N SER A 248 5.28 7.72 -22.05
CA SER A 248 4.00 8.25 -21.59
C SER A 248 3.84 9.69 -22.06
N PRO A 249 2.67 10.07 -22.61
CA PRO A 249 2.36 11.47 -22.90
C PRO A 249 2.30 12.32 -21.62
N LEU A 250 2.02 11.69 -20.48
CA LEU A 250 2.00 12.29 -19.14
C LEU A 250 3.13 11.65 -18.32
N TYR A 251 4.35 12.14 -18.51
CA TYR A 251 5.51 11.58 -17.81
C TYR A 251 5.42 11.76 -16.29
N GLU A 252 4.88 12.88 -15.83
CA GLU A 252 4.69 13.27 -14.43
C GLU A 252 3.48 12.63 -13.75
N SER A 253 2.89 11.58 -14.30
CA SER A 253 1.72 10.91 -13.70
C SER A 253 2.13 9.87 -12.64
N ALA A 254 1.30 9.75 -11.59
CA ALA A 254 1.32 8.64 -10.63
C ALA A 254 0.52 7.42 -11.09
N ASN A 255 -0.17 7.50 -12.23
CA ASN A 255 -0.99 6.46 -12.84
C ASN A 255 -2.37 6.25 -12.17
N PHE A 256 -2.91 7.28 -11.53
CA PHE A 256 -4.24 7.21 -10.89
C PHE A 256 -5.34 7.99 -11.59
N SER A 257 -5.04 8.89 -12.51
CA SER A 257 -6.06 9.72 -13.19
C SER A 257 -7.18 8.90 -13.86
N THR A 258 -6.85 7.78 -14.47
CA THR A 258 -7.85 6.85 -15.05
C THR A 258 -8.41 5.92 -13.99
N LEU A 259 -7.55 5.34 -13.16
CA LEU A 259 -7.96 4.38 -12.13
C LEU A 259 -8.87 5.00 -11.07
N GLY A 260 -8.63 6.26 -10.67
CA GLY A 260 -9.47 6.98 -9.72
C GLY A 260 -10.90 7.15 -10.23
N ARG A 261 -11.07 7.51 -11.50
CA ARG A 261 -12.39 7.60 -12.13
C ARG A 261 -13.13 6.26 -12.10
N ASP A 262 -12.49 5.20 -12.56
CA ASP A 262 -13.08 3.85 -12.61
C ASP A 262 -13.41 3.34 -11.20
N LEU A 263 -12.57 3.65 -10.21
CA LEU A 263 -12.78 3.32 -8.80
C LEU A 263 -14.03 4.02 -8.23
N TYR A 264 -14.12 5.33 -8.41
CA TYR A 264 -15.24 6.12 -7.87
C TYR A 264 -16.57 5.75 -8.54
N GLU A 265 -16.56 5.48 -9.84
CA GLU A 265 -17.73 4.99 -10.56
C GLU A 265 -18.21 3.65 -10.00
N MET A 266 -17.30 2.67 -9.80
CA MET A 266 -17.63 1.37 -9.22
C MET A 266 -18.14 1.49 -7.78
N ALA A 267 -17.47 2.28 -6.95
CA ALA A 267 -17.80 2.45 -5.54
C ALA A 267 -19.01 3.38 -5.31
N ARG A 268 -19.42 4.14 -6.32
CA ARG A 268 -20.49 5.18 -6.24
C ARG A 268 -20.23 6.22 -5.17
N VAL A 269 -18.97 6.64 -5.02
CA VAL A 269 -18.53 7.72 -4.15
C VAL A 269 -17.64 8.69 -4.92
N GLY A 270 -17.42 9.88 -4.36
CA GLY A 270 -16.44 10.84 -4.86
C GLY A 270 -15.34 11.13 -3.85
N PRO A 271 -14.32 11.93 -4.21
CA PRO A 271 -13.25 12.31 -3.28
C PRO A 271 -13.76 12.95 -1.98
N SER A 272 -14.86 13.71 -2.03
CA SER A 272 -15.46 14.36 -0.86
C SER A 272 -16.09 13.39 0.15
N ASP A 273 -16.43 12.17 -0.29
CA ASP A 273 -17.02 11.15 0.58
C ASP A 273 -15.94 10.40 1.37
N VAL A 274 -14.70 10.41 0.88
CA VAL A 274 -13.57 9.74 1.52
C VAL A 274 -13.18 10.47 2.80
N GLY A 275 -13.18 9.76 3.92
CA GLY A 275 -12.82 10.30 5.21
C GLY A 275 -11.37 10.08 5.62
N VAL A 276 -10.70 9.08 5.02
CA VAL A 276 -9.29 8.75 5.28
C VAL A 276 -8.66 8.09 4.06
N VAL A 277 -7.40 8.42 3.80
CA VAL A 277 -6.62 7.84 2.70
C VAL A 277 -5.41 7.09 3.25
N GLN A 278 -5.19 5.90 2.73
CA GLN A 278 -3.98 5.12 2.91
C GLN A 278 -3.27 5.05 1.56
N SER A 279 -2.24 5.84 1.36
CA SER A 279 -1.50 5.90 0.11
C SER A 279 -0.11 5.30 0.26
N TYR A 280 0.26 4.45 -0.68
CA TYR A 280 1.55 3.77 -0.68
C TYR A 280 2.71 4.77 -0.87
N GLU A 281 3.58 4.83 0.12
CA GLU A 281 4.71 5.76 0.18
C GLU A 281 6.03 5.04 -0.13
N ASN A 282 6.16 4.44 -1.31
CA ASN A 282 7.52 4.10 -1.74
C ASN A 282 8.41 5.36 -1.72
N PHE A 283 7.83 6.49 -2.14
CA PHE A 283 8.41 7.83 -2.05
C PHE A 283 7.29 8.86 -1.83
N THR A 284 7.53 9.84 -0.96
CA THR A 284 6.56 10.89 -0.63
C THR A 284 6.02 11.63 -1.85
N GLY A 285 6.88 11.91 -2.82
CA GLY A 285 6.46 12.59 -4.06
C GLY A 285 5.44 11.80 -4.87
N GLY A 286 5.48 10.46 -4.81
CA GLY A 286 4.45 9.63 -5.43
C GLY A 286 3.08 9.79 -4.78
N VAL A 287 3.05 9.98 -3.46
CA VAL A 287 1.81 10.25 -2.70
C VAL A 287 1.22 11.59 -3.12
N VAL A 288 2.05 12.64 -3.20
CA VAL A 288 1.61 13.98 -3.64
C VAL A 288 0.92 13.91 -5.00
N MET A 289 1.55 13.23 -5.96
CA MET A 289 1.00 13.04 -7.30
C MET A 289 -0.29 12.19 -7.29
N ALA A 290 -0.31 11.11 -6.52
CA ALA A 290 -1.47 10.22 -6.44
C ALA A 290 -2.70 10.92 -5.84
N LEU A 291 -2.53 11.71 -4.78
CA LEU A 291 -3.62 12.44 -4.14
C LEU A 291 -4.23 13.50 -5.08
N SER A 292 -3.39 14.19 -5.85
CA SER A 292 -3.86 15.12 -6.87
C SER A 292 -4.63 14.39 -7.98
N GLU A 293 -4.10 13.30 -8.54
CA GLU A 293 -4.78 12.53 -9.59
C GLU A 293 -6.07 11.83 -9.12
N LEU A 294 -6.19 11.57 -7.82
CA LEU A 294 -7.41 11.07 -7.18
C LEU A 294 -8.42 12.18 -6.86
N GLY A 295 -8.10 13.45 -7.17
CA GLY A 295 -9.02 14.57 -7.11
C GLY A 295 -9.17 15.19 -5.71
N PHE A 296 -8.22 15.04 -4.82
CA PHE A 296 -8.28 15.69 -3.50
C PHE A 296 -7.87 17.16 -3.53
N PHE A 297 -7.03 17.54 -4.47
CA PHE A 297 -6.60 18.93 -4.73
C PHE A 297 -6.03 19.03 -6.15
N GLU A 298 -6.03 20.24 -6.72
CA GLU A 298 -5.34 20.50 -7.99
C GLU A 298 -3.82 20.55 -7.78
N PRO A 299 -2.98 20.11 -8.74
CA PRO A 299 -1.53 20.04 -8.57
C PRO A 299 -0.90 21.34 -8.04
N GLU A 300 -1.39 22.50 -8.48
CA GLU A 300 -0.92 23.83 -8.09
C GLU A 300 -1.25 24.19 -6.64
N GLU A 301 -2.25 23.53 -6.05
CA GLU A 301 -2.68 23.71 -4.66
C GLU A 301 -1.87 22.86 -3.67
N ALA A 302 -0.99 21.97 -4.17
CA ALA A 302 -0.28 20.99 -3.34
C ALA A 302 0.46 21.62 -2.15
N ASN A 303 1.09 22.79 -2.33
CA ASN A 303 1.85 23.46 -1.27
C ASN A 303 0.98 24.00 -0.12
N GLU A 304 -0.26 24.38 -0.43
CA GLU A 304 -1.21 24.90 0.56
C GLU A 304 -2.00 23.77 1.21
N PHE A 305 -2.30 22.74 0.43
CA PHE A 305 -3.08 21.59 0.89
C PHE A 305 -2.26 20.64 1.76
N LEU A 306 -1.03 20.32 1.35
CA LEU A 306 -0.18 19.34 2.01
C LEU A 306 0.61 19.98 3.16
N THR A 307 -0.09 20.28 4.25
CA THR A 307 0.51 20.64 5.54
C THR A 307 0.38 19.46 6.49
N VAL A 308 1.25 19.40 7.50
CA VAL A 308 1.18 18.32 8.49
C VAL A 308 -0.19 18.28 9.16
N GLU A 309 -0.74 19.45 9.53
CA GLU A 309 -2.03 19.60 10.18
C GLU A 309 -3.18 19.03 9.35
N ASN A 310 -3.16 19.27 8.04
CA ASN A 310 -4.19 18.77 7.11
C ASN A 310 -4.16 17.25 6.96
N LEU A 311 -3.00 16.61 7.20
CA LEU A 311 -2.79 15.17 7.02
C LEU A 311 -2.96 14.35 8.29
N LEU A 312 -3.10 14.98 9.47
CA LEU A 312 -3.24 14.27 10.73
C LEU A 312 -4.63 13.65 10.90
N ALA A 313 -4.69 12.54 11.63
CA ALA A 313 -5.94 11.87 11.98
C ALA A 313 -6.86 12.76 12.82
N GLU A 314 -6.29 13.56 13.73
CA GLU A 314 -7.02 14.48 14.58
C GLU A 314 -7.18 15.85 13.87
N GLY A 315 -8.37 16.14 13.44
CA GLY A 315 -8.75 17.45 12.87
C GLY A 315 -8.22 17.73 11.46
N GLY A 316 -7.50 16.80 10.85
CA GLY A 316 -6.97 16.97 9.50
C GLY A 316 -8.04 17.01 8.44
N ARG A 317 -7.80 17.78 7.38
CA ARG A 317 -8.70 17.88 6.22
C ARG A 317 -8.74 16.58 5.40
N LEU A 318 -7.60 15.91 5.26
CA LEU A 318 -7.43 14.62 4.60
C LEU A 318 -6.47 13.74 5.41
N PRO A 319 -6.93 13.06 6.46
CA PRO A 319 -6.09 12.13 7.21
C PRO A 319 -5.41 11.11 6.31
N LEU A 320 -4.07 11.03 6.41
CA LEU A 320 -3.24 10.23 5.52
C LEU A 320 -2.36 9.27 6.31
N ASN A 321 -2.35 7.99 5.94
CA ASN A 321 -1.43 6.97 6.47
C ASN A 321 -1.39 6.93 8.00
N THR A 322 -2.57 6.76 8.56
CA THR A 322 -2.85 6.94 9.99
C THR A 322 -2.19 5.92 10.92
N SER A 323 -1.61 4.86 10.40
CA SER A 323 -0.77 3.91 11.17
C SER A 323 0.72 4.29 11.21
N GLY A 324 1.15 5.18 10.29
CA GLY A 324 2.54 5.51 10.02
C GLY A 324 3.01 5.09 8.62
N GLY A 325 2.21 4.32 7.90
CA GLY A 325 2.43 3.91 6.51
C GLY A 325 3.76 3.20 6.24
N ASN A 326 4.19 3.25 4.99
CA ASN A 326 5.47 2.64 4.56
C ASN A 326 6.72 3.35 5.11
N LEU A 327 6.57 4.61 5.55
CA LEU A 327 7.69 5.42 6.04
C LEU A 327 7.98 5.16 7.50
N ALA A 328 6.97 4.82 8.33
CA ALA A 328 7.14 4.80 9.76
C ALA A 328 6.50 3.60 10.49
N GLU A 329 5.39 3.01 9.99
CA GLU A 329 4.86 1.78 10.57
C GLU A 329 5.70 0.58 10.13
N CYS A 330 5.59 0.20 8.87
CA CYS A 330 6.35 -0.89 8.27
C CYS A 330 6.22 -0.85 6.74
N TYR A 331 7.05 -1.62 6.06
CA TYR A 331 6.97 -1.81 4.63
C TYR A 331 6.60 -3.26 4.32
N MET A 332 5.31 -3.55 4.28
CA MET A 332 4.79 -4.84 3.81
C MET A 332 4.27 -4.72 2.38
N HIS A 333 4.99 -3.95 1.58
CA HIS A 333 4.73 -3.71 0.16
C HIS A 333 3.35 -3.10 -0.10
N GLY A 334 2.82 -2.33 0.87
CA GLY A 334 1.53 -1.64 0.83
C GLY A 334 0.36 -2.43 1.43
N PHE A 335 0.56 -3.67 1.88
CA PHE A 335 -0.54 -4.46 2.41
C PHE A 335 -0.96 -4.03 3.83
N GLU A 336 -0.06 -3.47 4.61
CA GLU A 336 -0.32 -2.81 5.89
C GLU A 336 -1.32 -1.65 5.75
N LEU A 337 -1.31 -0.95 4.62
CA LEU A 337 -2.25 0.14 4.32
C LEU A 337 -3.69 -0.36 4.18
N VAL A 338 -3.87 -1.54 3.59
CA VAL A 338 -5.18 -2.19 3.50
C VAL A 338 -5.68 -2.54 4.91
N ILE A 339 -4.80 -3.07 5.77
CA ILE A 339 -5.15 -3.40 7.16
C ILE A 339 -5.55 -2.15 7.92
N GLU A 340 -4.80 -1.05 7.79
CA GLU A 340 -5.12 0.20 8.46
C GLU A 340 -6.46 0.78 7.97
N ALA A 341 -6.73 0.74 6.67
CA ALA A 341 -8.03 1.15 6.14
C ALA A 341 -9.19 0.34 6.76
N VAL A 342 -9.03 -0.97 6.92
CA VAL A 342 -10.01 -1.81 7.61
C VAL A 342 -10.17 -1.42 9.08
N ARG A 343 -9.07 -1.14 9.79
CA ARG A 343 -9.11 -0.67 11.18
C ARG A 343 -9.83 0.66 11.33
N GLN A 344 -9.58 1.59 10.43
CA GLN A 344 -10.26 2.89 10.40
C GLN A 344 -11.77 2.73 10.24
N VAL A 345 -12.22 1.97 9.24
CA VAL A 345 -13.65 1.73 9.00
C VAL A 345 -14.32 1.01 10.18
N ARG A 346 -13.58 0.19 10.93
CA ARG A 346 -14.07 -0.50 12.14
C ARG A 346 -14.08 0.37 13.40
N GLY A 347 -13.44 1.50 13.41
CA GLY A 347 -13.30 2.35 14.59
C GLY A 347 -12.29 1.83 15.62
N VAL A 348 -11.25 1.09 15.20
CA VAL A 348 -10.25 0.44 16.06
C VAL A 348 -8.80 0.83 15.74
N SER A 349 -8.58 1.87 14.96
CA SER A 349 -7.25 2.38 14.68
C SER A 349 -6.63 3.08 15.90
N CYS A 350 -5.29 3.05 15.99
CA CYS A 350 -4.54 3.80 17.01
C CYS A 350 -4.67 5.33 16.83
N ASN A 351 -4.88 5.77 15.60
CA ASN A 351 -5.14 7.17 15.23
C ASN A 351 -6.48 7.25 14.50
N GLN A 352 -7.55 7.00 15.25
CA GLN A 352 -8.89 6.94 14.69
C GLN A 352 -9.35 8.32 14.18
N VAL A 353 -9.84 8.36 12.94
CA VAL A 353 -10.44 9.56 12.35
C VAL A 353 -11.93 9.65 12.67
N ALA A 354 -12.47 10.86 12.69
CA ALA A 354 -13.89 11.10 12.97
C ALA A 354 -14.81 10.60 11.84
N ARG A 355 -14.37 10.73 10.58
CA ARG A 355 -15.10 10.29 9.37
C ARG A 355 -14.41 9.05 8.80
N SER A 356 -14.77 7.88 9.28
CA SER A 356 -14.13 6.61 8.88
C SER A 356 -15.04 5.66 8.10
N ASP A 357 -16.26 6.08 7.74
CA ASP A 357 -17.19 5.21 7.01
C ASP A 357 -16.70 4.83 5.61
N VAL A 358 -15.91 5.70 4.99
CA VAL A 358 -15.31 5.46 3.66
C VAL A 358 -13.80 5.68 3.75
N ALA A 359 -13.04 4.65 3.46
CA ALA A 359 -11.58 4.68 3.40
C ALA A 359 -11.10 4.33 1.98
N LEU A 360 -10.12 5.08 1.47
CA LEU A 360 -9.47 4.83 0.19
C LEU A 360 -8.06 4.29 0.41
N VAL A 361 -7.69 3.26 -0.35
CA VAL A 361 -6.32 2.75 -0.40
C VAL A 361 -5.79 2.92 -1.82
N ALA A 362 -4.63 3.58 -1.96
CA ALA A 362 -3.94 3.78 -3.23
C ALA A 362 -2.60 3.03 -3.21
N GLY A 363 -2.48 1.97 -4.00
CA GLY A 363 -1.32 1.08 -4.06
C GLY A 363 -0.41 1.39 -5.25
N GLY A 364 0.86 1.65 -4.98
CA GLY A 364 1.92 1.76 -5.97
C GLY A 364 1.85 2.98 -6.89
N PRO A 365 1.90 4.20 -6.36
CA PRO A 365 2.08 5.38 -7.19
C PRO A 365 3.31 5.24 -8.10
N MET A 366 3.17 5.69 -9.36
CA MET A 366 4.22 5.69 -10.37
C MET A 366 4.67 4.30 -10.87
N VAL A 367 3.97 3.22 -10.50
CA VAL A 367 4.20 1.88 -11.08
C VAL A 367 3.08 1.48 -12.03
N ALA A 368 3.28 0.39 -12.78
CA ALA A 368 2.29 -0.18 -13.68
C ALA A 368 2.32 -1.73 -13.61
N PRO A 369 1.18 -2.36 -13.35
CA PRO A 369 -0.09 -1.74 -12.98
C PRO A 369 -0.05 -1.13 -11.56
N ALA A 370 -0.77 -0.02 -11.34
CA ALA A 370 -1.16 0.47 -10.03
C ALA A 370 -2.52 -0.10 -9.65
N SER A 371 -2.93 0.02 -8.39
CA SER A 371 -4.27 -0.40 -7.97
C SER A 371 -4.80 0.44 -6.81
N CYS A 372 -6.10 0.49 -6.66
CA CYS A 372 -6.75 1.19 -5.58
C CYS A 372 -8.04 0.50 -5.12
N LEU A 373 -8.45 0.76 -3.88
CA LEU A 373 -9.67 0.25 -3.26
C LEU A 373 -10.45 1.37 -2.59
N VAL A 374 -11.76 1.24 -2.56
CA VAL A 374 -12.62 1.93 -1.60
C VAL A 374 -13.25 0.89 -0.70
N LEU A 375 -13.05 1.08 0.61
CA LEU A 375 -13.64 0.26 1.67
C LEU A 375 -14.71 1.07 2.40
N GLY A 376 -15.79 0.40 2.82
CA GLY A 376 -16.87 1.05 3.52
C GLY A 376 -17.43 0.28 4.70
N SER A 377 -18.08 1.02 5.61
CA SER A 377 -18.83 0.45 6.73
C SER A 377 -20.19 -0.10 6.28
N GLY A 378 -20.91 -0.74 7.20
CA GLY A 378 -22.31 -1.16 6.96
C GLY A 378 -23.28 -0.01 6.66
N ALA A 379 -22.90 1.23 6.92
CA ALA A 379 -23.72 2.40 6.61
C ALA A 379 -23.63 2.80 5.12
N THR A 380 -22.67 2.25 4.38
CA THR A 380 -22.41 2.59 2.97
C THR A 380 -22.94 1.56 1.97
N VAL A 381 -23.56 0.46 2.41
CA VAL A 381 -24.09 -0.64 1.60
C VAL A 381 -25.59 -0.82 1.73
#